data_11092c68b5cd7f19291d29f256d99ad9
#
_entry.id   11092c68b5cd7f19291d29f256d99ad9
#
_cell.length_a   1.000
_cell.length_b   1.000
_cell.length_c   1.000
_cell.angle_alpha   90.00
_cell.angle_beta   90.00
_cell.angle_gamma   90.00
#
_symmetry.space_group_name_H-M   'P 1'
#
loop_
_entity.id
_entity.type
_entity.pdbx_description
1 polymer ?
#
loop_
_entity_poly.entity_id
_entity_poly.type
_entity_poly.pdbx_seq_one_letter_code
_entity_poly.pdbx_strand_id
1 'polypeptide(L)' 'MTNEELIEELYHKAHVKGFFHELHDKVNELSIKNKFKCRHEMVRTAYDELKKSKLVGPATHS' A
#
# COMPACT_ATOMS: atom_id res chain seq x y z
N MET A 1 -17.41 -0.83 8.09
CA MET A 1 -15.97 -0.98 8.34
C MET A 1 -15.36 0.35 8.70
N THR A 2 -14.60 0.40 9.76
CA THR A 2 -13.96 1.65 10.16
C THR A 2 -12.67 1.85 9.36
N ASN A 3 -12.16 3.07 9.41
CA ASN A 3 -10.91 3.35 8.70
C ASN A 3 -9.75 2.54 9.27
N GLU A 4 -9.74 2.33 10.58
CA GLU A 4 -8.69 1.54 11.18
C GLU A 4 -8.77 0.09 10.76
N GLU A 5 -9.98 -0.43 10.65
CA GLU A 5 -10.13 -1.81 10.19
C GLU A 5 -9.66 -1.96 8.77
N LEU A 6 -9.93 -0.96 7.94
CA LEU A 6 -9.46 -1.00 6.56
C LEU A 6 -7.93 -1.02 6.51
N ILE A 7 -7.29 -0.18 7.32
CA ILE A 7 -5.84 -0.12 7.36
C ILE A 7 -5.27 -1.46 7.80
N GLU A 8 -5.84 -2.04 8.86
CA GLU A 8 -5.34 -3.33 9.34
C GLU A 8 -5.52 -4.40 8.31
N GLU A 9 -6.64 -4.38 7.61
CA GLU A 9 -6.90 -5.39 6.59
C GLU A 9 -5.89 -5.29 5.45
N LEU A 10 -5.59 -4.07 5.03
CA LEU A 10 -4.64 -3.88 3.94
C LEU A 10 -3.25 -4.34 4.35
N TYR A 11 -2.83 -4.03 5.57
CA TYR A 11 -1.54 -4.50 6.06
C TYR A 11 -1.51 -6.02 6.18
N HIS A 12 -2.61 -6.60 6.62
CA HIS A 12 -2.69 -8.05 6.73
C HIS A 12 -2.55 -8.70 5.35
N LYS A 13 -3.25 -8.16 4.37
CA LYS A 13 -3.18 -8.69 3.01
C LYS A 13 -1.76 -8.55 2.45
N ALA A 14 -1.12 -7.44 2.73
CA ALA A 14 0.24 -7.24 2.27
C ALA A 14 1.18 -8.24 2.92
N HIS A 15 0.97 -8.55 4.19
CA HIS A 15 1.79 -9.51 4.89
C HIS A 15 1.63 -10.89 4.27
N VAL A 16 0.39 -11.28 3.99
CA VAL A 16 0.14 -12.57 3.38
C VAL A 16 0.78 -12.66 2.00
N LYS A 17 0.74 -11.57 1.25
CA LYS A 17 1.30 -11.59 -0.09
C LYS A 17 2.80 -11.36 -0.12
N GLY A 18 3.38 -11.02 1.01
CA GLY A 18 4.83 -10.91 1.08
C GLY A 18 5.40 -9.53 0.80
N PHE A 19 4.58 -8.50 0.78
CA PHE A 19 5.13 -7.16 0.57
C PHE A 19 4.73 -6.19 1.69
N PHE A 20 4.69 -6.71 2.91
CA PHE A 20 4.35 -5.88 4.07
C PHE A 20 5.34 -4.75 4.25
N HIS A 21 6.63 -5.05 4.16
CA HIS A 21 7.64 -4.01 4.34
C HIS A 21 7.55 -2.97 3.24
N GLU A 22 7.31 -3.40 2.02
CA GLU A 22 7.18 -2.47 0.91
C GLU A 22 5.98 -1.56 1.10
N LEU A 23 4.89 -2.12 1.61
CA LEU A 23 3.71 -1.32 1.87
C LEU A 23 4.00 -0.27 2.93
N HIS A 24 4.67 -0.67 4.00
CA HIS A 24 5.00 0.25 5.08
C HIS A 24 5.92 1.37 4.56
N ASP A 25 6.90 1.02 3.76
CA ASP A 25 7.81 2.00 3.20
C ASP A 25 7.06 2.97 2.28
N LYS A 26 6.15 2.44 1.47
CA LYS A 26 5.40 3.28 0.56
C LYS A 26 4.50 4.24 1.32
N VAL A 27 3.86 3.75 2.36
CA VAL A 27 3.01 4.60 3.19
C VAL A 27 3.84 5.70 3.83
N ASN A 28 5.01 5.35 4.33
CA ASN A 28 5.88 6.33 4.94
C ASN A 28 6.33 7.39 3.94
N GLU A 29 6.63 6.96 2.72
CA GLU A 29 7.03 7.88 1.68
C GLU A 29 5.90 8.85 1.34
N LEU A 30 4.70 8.34 1.21
CA LEU A 30 3.55 9.19 0.93
C LEU A 30 3.28 10.16 2.07
N SER A 31 3.52 9.71 3.29
CA SER A 31 3.34 10.56 4.46
C SER A 31 4.32 11.71 4.44
N ILE A 32 5.56 11.44 4.08
CA ILE A 32 6.57 12.48 4.00
C ILE A 32 6.21 13.49 2.93
N LYS A 33 5.68 13.02 1.82
CA LYS A 33 5.28 13.92 0.75
C LYS A 33 4.00 14.67 1.06
N ASN A 34 3.31 14.25 2.12
CA ASN A 34 2.11 14.94 2.59
C ASN A 34 1.06 15.09 1.50
N LYS A 35 0.87 14.05 0.72
CA LYS A 35 -0.08 14.11 -0.38
C LYS A 35 -1.50 13.78 0.05
N PHE A 36 -1.67 13.13 1.17
CA PHE A 36 -2.98 12.67 1.59
C PHE A 36 -3.32 13.20 2.97
N LYS A 37 -4.58 13.53 3.16
CA LYS A 37 -5.02 14.01 4.46
C LYS A 37 -5.43 12.86 5.36
N CYS A 38 -5.91 11.76 4.77
CA CYS A 38 -6.39 10.64 5.54
C CYS A 38 -5.44 9.48 5.46
N ARG A 39 -5.17 8.89 6.61
CA ARG A 39 -4.24 7.79 6.67
C ARG A 39 -4.73 6.60 5.88
N HIS A 40 -6.03 6.31 5.95
CA HIS A 40 -6.56 5.15 5.26
C HIS A 40 -6.44 5.30 3.74
N GLU A 41 -6.57 6.50 3.23
CA GLU A 41 -6.39 6.72 1.81
C GLU A 41 -4.94 6.50 1.40
N MET A 42 -4.02 6.93 2.27
CA MET A 42 -2.61 6.76 2.00
C MET A 42 -2.25 5.28 1.94
N VAL A 43 -2.73 4.51 2.90
CA VAL A 43 -2.44 3.07 2.93
C VAL A 43 -3.08 2.39 1.74
N ARG A 44 -4.30 2.77 1.41
CA ARG A 44 -5.00 2.15 0.29
C ARG A 44 -4.28 2.44 -1.02
N THR A 45 -3.86 3.68 -1.21
CA THR A 45 -3.15 4.04 -2.43
C THR A 45 -1.83 3.29 -2.52
N ALA A 46 -1.11 3.21 -1.41
CA ALA A 46 0.15 2.49 -1.39
C ALA A 46 -0.05 1.03 -1.74
N TYR A 47 -1.06 0.42 -1.15
CA TYR A 47 -1.36 -0.98 -1.43
C TYR A 47 -1.70 -1.18 -2.90
N ASP A 48 -2.53 -0.30 -3.45
CA ASP A 48 -2.95 -0.43 -4.83
C ASP A 48 -1.77 -0.31 -5.78
N GLU A 49 -0.88 0.62 -5.52
CA GLU A 49 0.28 0.80 -6.38
C GLU A 49 1.21 -0.40 -6.31
N LEU A 50 1.43 -0.93 -5.12
CA LEU A 50 2.27 -2.10 -4.98
C LEU A 50 1.62 -3.31 -5.63
N LYS A 51 0.32 -3.44 -5.49
CA LYS A 51 -0.39 -4.54 -6.09
C LYS A 51 -0.25 -4.51 -7.60
N LYS A 52 -0.40 -3.34 -8.19
CA LYS A 52 -0.26 -3.22 -9.63
C LYS A 52 1.16 -3.55 -10.06
N SER A 53 2.13 -3.08 -9.33
CA SER A 53 3.52 -3.33 -9.67
C SER A 53 3.83 -4.82 -9.61
N LYS A 54 3.34 -5.49 -8.58
CA LYS A 54 3.61 -6.91 -8.42
C LYS A 54 2.87 -7.76 -9.44
N LEU A 55 1.62 -7.43 -9.70
CA LEU A 55 0.81 -8.21 -10.63
C LEU A 55 1.23 -8.02 -12.05
N VAL A 56 1.57 -6.79 -12.42
CA VAL A 56 1.97 -6.54 -13.77
C VAL A 56 3.26 -7.20 -14.06
N GLY A 57 4.12 -7.22 -13.09
CA GLY A 57 5.35 -7.93 -13.27
C GLY A 57 6.30 -7.23 -14.18
N PRO A 58 7.50 -7.73 -14.24
CA PRO A 58 8.54 -7.11 -15.02
C PRO A 58 8.32 -7.25 -16.49
N ALA A 59 7.51 -8.16 -16.85
CA ALA A 59 7.36 -8.38 -18.27
C ALA A 59 6.82 -7.18 -18.96
N THR A 60 6.11 -6.37 -18.26
CA THR A 60 5.53 -5.35 -18.91
C THR A 60 6.39 -4.26 -19.05
N HIS A 61 7.34 -4.03 -18.44
CA HIS A 61 7.97 -2.94 -18.70
C HIS A 61 9.21 -3.20 -18.79
N SER A 62 9.28 -3.91 -18.99
CA SER A 62 10.45 -3.98 -19.20
C SER A 62 10.93 -3.28 -18.87
#